data_a9f441062ae1983a45a2f4c955c4c723
#
_entry.id   a9f441062ae1983a45a2f4c955c4c723
#
_cell.length_a   1.000
_cell.length_b   1.000
_cell.length_c   1.000
_cell.angle_alpha   90.00
_cell.angle_beta   90.00
_cell.angle_gamma   90.00
#
_symmetry.space_group_name_H-M   'P 1'
#
loop_
_entity.id
_entity.type
_entity.pdbx_description
1 polymer ?
#
loop_
_entity_poly.entity_id
_entity_poly.type
_entity_poly.pdbx_seq_one_letter_code
_entity_poly.pdbx_strand_id
1 'polypeptide(L)'
;MIYNFIGQPHAGKTTLAKHLKNVLETNYPIMQFDKKCILVDGDNLREILNNKDFSEEGRRYNINQAYNIAKFLDKDSCFDVVIAVVSPFLDLRERLKKEADVIEIYVHTTEIRGREKYHVPYFEAPQRNFIDVDTTNIDELTTMNELMNNITNYGK
;
A
#
# COMPACT_ATOMS: atom_id res chain seq x y z
N MET A 1 -4.22 -1.22 12.34
CA MET A 1 -3.22 -0.41 11.59
C MET A 1 -3.34 -0.68 10.10
N ILE A 2 -3.32 0.36 9.27
CA ILE A 2 -3.35 0.25 7.80
C ILE A 2 -1.98 0.65 7.23
N TYR A 3 -1.40 -0.22 6.40
CA TYR A 3 -0.16 0.02 5.65
C TYR A 3 -0.53 0.24 4.18
N ASN A 4 -0.44 1.48 3.69
CA ASN A 4 -0.91 1.85 2.36
C ASN A 4 0.26 2.04 1.37
N PHE A 5 0.58 1.00 0.61
CA PHE A 5 1.58 1.04 -0.46
C PHE A 5 1.02 1.74 -1.69
N ILE A 6 1.63 2.85 -2.05
CA ILE A 6 1.26 3.67 -3.21
C ILE A 6 2.44 3.81 -4.17
N GLY A 7 2.20 4.20 -5.40
CA GLY A 7 3.23 4.42 -6.43
C GLY A 7 2.77 3.96 -7.79
N GLN A 8 3.57 4.24 -8.80
CA GLN A 8 3.29 3.87 -10.19
C GLN A 8 3.18 2.34 -10.38
N PRO A 9 2.51 1.87 -11.45
CA PRO A 9 2.56 0.46 -11.83
C PRO A 9 4.01 -0.06 -11.90
N HIS A 10 4.24 -1.28 -11.43
CA HIS A 10 5.55 -1.97 -11.43
C HIS A 10 6.67 -1.34 -10.56
N ALA A 11 6.36 -0.40 -9.69
CA ALA A 11 7.33 0.10 -8.71
C ALA A 11 7.74 -0.93 -7.64
N GLY A 12 7.05 -2.08 -7.54
CA GLY A 12 7.36 -3.12 -6.55
C GLY A 12 6.37 -3.19 -5.37
N LYS A 13 5.29 -2.42 -5.39
CA LYS A 13 4.30 -2.35 -4.29
C LYS A 13 3.78 -3.72 -3.82
N THR A 14 3.24 -4.52 -4.75
CA THR A 14 2.62 -5.82 -4.42
C THR A 14 3.64 -6.79 -3.83
N THR A 15 4.89 -6.78 -4.31
CA THR A 15 5.96 -7.60 -3.78
C THR A 15 6.28 -7.23 -2.33
N LEU A 16 6.54 -5.95 -2.07
CA LEU A 16 6.83 -5.45 -0.71
C LEU A 16 5.62 -5.63 0.22
N ALA A 17 4.41 -5.41 -0.27
CA ALA A 17 3.18 -5.60 0.49
C ALA A 17 2.97 -7.05 0.94
N LYS A 18 3.27 -8.03 0.05
CA LYS A 18 3.23 -9.46 0.40
C LYS A 18 4.28 -9.82 1.44
N HIS A 19 5.50 -9.28 1.31
CA HIS A 19 6.55 -9.48 2.29
C HIS A 19 6.18 -8.90 3.65
N LEU A 20 5.69 -7.65 3.70
CA LEU A 20 5.24 -7.05 4.95
C LEU A 20 4.14 -7.88 5.61
N LYS A 21 3.15 -8.32 4.83
CA LYS A 21 2.10 -9.21 5.34
C LYS A 21 2.69 -10.45 6.02
N ASN A 22 3.63 -11.14 5.36
CA ASN A 22 4.26 -12.33 5.90
C ASN A 22 5.04 -12.02 7.20
N VAL A 23 5.78 -10.93 7.25
CA VAL A 23 6.52 -10.50 8.45
C VAL A 23 5.57 -10.19 9.60
N LEU A 24 4.48 -9.48 9.35
CA LEU A 24 3.48 -9.18 10.35
C LEU A 24 2.81 -10.45 10.91
N GLU A 25 2.49 -11.41 10.06
CA GLU A 25 1.89 -12.69 10.49
C GLU A 25 2.86 -13.57 11.28
N THR A 26 4.17 -13.54 10.98
CA THR A 26 5.17 -14.35 11.69
C THR A 26 5.64 -13.75 13.01
N ASN A 27 5.55 -12.45 13.18
CA ASN A 27 6.04 -11.74 14.37
C ASN A 27 5.01 -11.65 15.50
N TYR A 28 3.78 -12.12 15.30
CA TYR A 28 2.82 -12.22 16.39
C TYR A 28 3.12 -13.50 17.21
N PRO A 29 3.57 -13.40 18.47
CA PRO A 29 3.79 -14.56 19.30
C PRO A 29 2.45 -15.28 19.55
N ILE A 30 2.50 -16.61 19.49
CA ILE A 30 1.39 -17.57 19.58
C ILE A 30 0.47 -17.38 20.83
N MET A 31 0.79 -16.47 21.73
CA MET A 31 0.08 -16.26 22.99
C MET A 31 -0.70 -14.94 23.13
N GLN A 32 -0.68 -14.06 22.15
CA GLN A 32 -1.54 -12.87 22.15
C GLN A 32 -2.39 -12.89 20.88
N PHE A 33 -3.69 -13.16 21.04
CA PHE A 33 -4.76 -13.09 20.06
C PHE A 33 -4.26 -12.89 18.62
N ASP A 34 -4.29 -13.95 17.81
CA ASP A 34 -3.83 -14.01 16.41
C ASP A 34 -4.31 -12.79 15.59
N LYS A 35 -3.62 -11.67 15.68
CA LYS A 35 -3.90 -10.52 14.84
C LYS A 35 -3.50 -10.90 13.41
N LYS A 36 -4.48 -11.14 12.58
CA LYS A 36 -4.27 -11.53 11.18
C LYS A 36 -3.95 -10.31 10.33
N CYS A 37 -3.13 -10.50 9.31
CA CYS A 37 -2.84 -9.48 8.33
C CYS A 37 -3.55 -9.77 7.01
N ILE A 38 -4.29 -8.80 6.49
CA ILE A 38 -5.03 -8.94 5.23
C ILE A 38 -4.41 -8.04 4.17
N LEU A 39 -4.16 -8.60 2.98
CA LEU A 39 -3.70 -7.85 1.82
C LEU A 39 -4.89 -7.50 0.92
N VAL A 40 -5.07 -6.21 0.66
CA VAL A 40 -5.99 -5.65 -0.33
C VAL A 40 -5.18 -5.21 -1.55
N ASP A 41 -5.12 -6.07 -2.56
CA ASP A 41 -4.43 -5.77 -3.82
C ASP A 41 -5.40 -5.14 -4.83
N GLY A 42 -4.96 -4.04 -5.46
CA GLY A 42 -5.80 -3.24 -6.34
C GLY A 42 -6.21 -3.94 -7.63
N ASP A 43 -5.35 -4.80 -8.18
CA ASP A 43 -5.65 -5.54 -9.40
C ASP A 43 -6.64 -6.67 -9.11
N ASN A 44 -6.44 -7.42 -8.04
CA ASN A 44 -7.39 -8.44 -7.58
C ASN A 44 -8.76 -7.82 -7.26
N LEU A 45 -8.77 -6.64 -6.63
CA LEU A 45 -10.01 -5.95 -6.32
C LEU A 45 -10.76 -5.52 -7.59
N ARG A 46 -10.03 -5.04 -8.62
CA ARG A 46 -10.63 -4.72 -9.92
C ARG A 46 -11.28 -5.92 -10.56
N GLU A 47 -10.62 -7.08 -10.49
CA GLU A 47 -11.17 -8.34 -11.04
C GLU A 47 -12.47 -8.72 -10.33
N ILE A 48 -12.48 -8.73 -9.00
CA ILE A 48 -13.66 -9.07 -8.19
C ILE A 48 -14.84 -8.10 -8.46
N LEU A 49 -14.56 -6.80 -8.56
CA LEU A 49 -15.56 -5.78 -8.84
C LEU A 49 -15.93 -5.66 -10.32
N ASN A 50 -15.30 -6.46 -11.20
CA ASN A 50 -15.41 -6.34 -12.65
C ASN A 50 -15.20 -4.91 -13.17
N ASN A 51 -14.31 -4.16 -12.52
CA ASN A 51 -14.01 -2.78 -12.88
C ASN A 51 -12.88 -2.71 -13.91
N LYS A 52 -13.26 -2.55 -15.18
CA LYS A 52 -12.33 -2.38 -16.32
C LYS A 52 -12.10 -0.91 -16.68
N ASP A 53 -12.68 0.01 -15.95
CA ASP A 53 -12.56 1.45 -16.17
C ASP A 53 -11.25 1.96 -15.56
N PHE A 54 -10.33 2.43 -16.43
CA PHE A 54 -9.05 3.04 -16.07
C PHE A 54 -9.07 4.57 -16.17
N SER A 55 -10.23 5.17 -16.43
CA SER A 55 -10.43 6.61 -16.30
C SER A 55 -10.15 7.09 -14.87
N GLU A 56 -10.09 8.40 -14.68
CA GLU A 56 -9.97 8.97 -13.34
C GLU A 56 -11.11 8.50 -12.42
N GLU A 57 -12.34 8.48 -12.91
CA GLU A 57 -13.51 8.05 -12.15
C GLU A 57 -13.43 6.57 -11.76
N GLY A 58 -13.10 5.69 -12.70
CA GLY A 58 -12.94 4.26 -12.44
C GLY A 58 -11.79 3.95 -11.49
N ARG A 59 -10.70 4.74 -11.54
CA ARG A 59 -9.59 4.64 -10.57
C ARG A 59 -10.01 5.12 -9.18
N ARG A 60 -10.69 6.26 -9.07
CA ARG A 60 -11.22 6.77 -7.80
C ARG A 60 -12.18 5.80 -7.16
N TYR A 61 -13.06 5.21 -7.95
CA TYR A 61 -13.97 4.15 -7.47
C TYR A 61 -13.20 2.97 -6.87
N ASN A 62 -12.24 2.39 -7.59
CA ASN A 62 -11.47 1.23 -7.12
C ASN A 62 -10.67 1.54 -5.85
N ILE A 63 -10.04 2.72 -5.77
CA ILE A 63 -9.28 3.16 -4.60
C ILE A 63 -10.22 3.32 -3.39
N ASN A 64 -11.38 3.94 -3.58
CA ASN A 64 -12.37 4.11 -2.53
C ASN A 64 -12.87 2.76 -1.99
N GLN A 65 -13.06 1.76 -2.85
CA GLN A 65 -13.44 0.42 -2.39
C GLN A 65 -12.31 -0.21 -1.55
N ALA A 66 -11.05 -0.13 -2.00
CA ALA A 66 -9.91 -0.63 -1.23
C ALA A 66 -9.82 0.04 0.15
N TYR A 67 -9.98 1.35 0.22
CA TYR A 67 -9.91 2.12 1.46
C TYR A 67 -11.09 1.84 2.40
N ASN A 68 -12.30 1.66 1.86
CA ASN A 68 -13.48 1.30 2.67
C ASN A 68 -13.35 -0.12 3.26
N ILE A 69 -12.85 -1.07 2.47
CA ILE A 69 -12.55 -2.43 2.95
C ILE A 69 -11.51 -2.38 4.07
N ALA A 70 -10.42 -1.63 3.86
CA ALA A 70 -9.36 -1.51 4.86
C ALA A 70 -9.85 -0.89 6.16
N LYS A 71 -10.62 0.19 6.10
CA LYS A 71 -11.24 0.82 7.29
C LYS A 71 -12.20 -0.13 8.02
N PHE A 72 -12.99 -0.90 7.28
CA PHE A 72 -13.89 -1.89 7.87
C PHE A 72 -13.12 -2.96 8.64
N LEU A 73 -12.04 -3.50 8.06
CA LEU A 73 -11.23 -4.55 8.67
C LEU A 73 -10.41 -4.04 9.87
N ASP A 74 -9.95 -2.78 9.82
CA ASP A 74 -9.15 -2.17 10.89
C ASP A 74 -10.00 -1.70 12.09
N LYS A 75 -11.31 -1.48 11.89
CA LYS A 75 -12.22 -0.82 12.85
C LYS A 75 -12.14 -1.36 14.27
N ASP A 76 -12.06 -2.68 14.41
CA ASP A 76 -12.04 -3.34 15.73
C ASP A 76 -10.63 -3.79 16.13
N SER A 77 -9.60 -3.29 15.44
CA SER A 77 -8.18 -3.63 15.63
C SER A 77 -7.87 -5.14 15.56
N CYS A 78 -8.80 -5.92 14.98
CA CYS A 78 -8.64 -7.38 14.82
C CYS A 78 -7.67 -7.74 13.68
N PHE A 79 -7.45 -6.80 12.75
CA PHE A 79 -6.60 -7.01 11.57
C PHE A 79 -5.60 -5.89 11.42
N ASP A 80 -4.40 -6.24 10.96
CA ASP A 80 -3.57 -5.30 10.21
C ASP A 80 -3.93 -5.42 8.73
N VAL A 81 -4.02 -4.29 8.04
CA VAL A 81 -4.42 -4.26 6.64
C VAL A 81 -3.30 -3.68 5.80
N VAL A 82 -2.83 -4.44 4.83
CA VAL A 82 -1.86 -3.97 3.84
C VAL A 82 -2.60 -3.70 2.54
N ILE A 83 -2.51 -2.47 2.02
CA ILE A 83 -3.10 -2.07 0.74
C ILE A 83 -1.98 -1.92 -0.28
N ALA A 84 -2.16 -2.46 -1.48
CA ALA A 84 -1.24 -2.26 -2.61
C ALA A 84 -2.01 -1.75 -3.83
N VAL A 85 -2.08 -0.43 -3.99
CA VAL A 85 -2.79 0.23 -5.09
C VAL A 85 -1.94 1.35 -5.69
N VAL A 86 -2.17 1.71 -6.93
CA VAL A 86 -1.47 2.85 -7.56
C VAL A 86 -1.77 4.15 -6.82
N SER A 87 -3.00 4.42 -6.49
CA SER A 87 -3.50 5.57 -5.72
C SER A 87 -2.87 6.93 -6.08
N PRO A 88 -3.12 7.45 -7.28
CA PRO A 88 -2.47 8.68 -7.75
C PRO A 88 -3.04 9.97 -7.11
N PHE A 89 -4.18 9.91 -6.43
CA PHE A 89 -4.92 11.07 -5.94
C PHE A 89 -4.58 11.40 -4.49
N LEU A 90 -3.94 12.54 -4.27
CA LEU A 90 -3.51 13.00 -2.94
C LEU A 90 -4.71 13.21 -1.99
N ASP A 91 -5.81 13.75 -2.50
CA ASP A 91 -7.03 14.00 -1.72
C ASP A 91 -7.60 12.72 -1.08
N LEU A 92 -7.61 11.61 -1.80
CA LEU A 92 -8.09 10.32 -1.29
C LEU A 92 -7.18 9.77 -0.20
N ARG A 93 -5.86 9.89 -0.38
CA ARG A 93 -4.86 9.44 0.61
C ARG A 93 -4.91 10.27 1.89
N GLU A 94 -4.97 11.59 1.75
CA GLU A 94 -5.08 12.49 2.91
C GLU A 94 -6.40 12.28 3.68
N ARG A 95 -7.49 11.96 2.97
CA ARG A 95 -8.75 11.58 3.62
C ARG A 95 -8.60 10.29 4.42
N LEU A 96 -7.99 9.24 3.84
CA LEU A 96 -7.75 7.98 4.55
C LEU A 96 -6.95 8.20 5.83
N LYS A 97 -5.86 8.99 5.78
CA LYS A 97 -5.02 9.34 6.94
C LYS A 97 -5.75 10.14 8.03
N LYS A 98 -6.84 10.84 7.69
CA LYS A 98 -7.69 11.52 8.68
C LYS A 98 -8.71 10.58 9.33
N GLU A 99 -9.12 9.53 8.62
CA GLU A 99 -10.19 8.63 9.01
C GLU A 99 -9.70 7.36 9.70
N ALA A 100 -8.41 7.03 9.60
CA ALA A 100 -7.80 5.81 10.14
C ALA A 100 -6.33 6.01 10.51
N ASP A 101 -5.80 5.07 11.30
CA ASP A 101 -4.37 5.01 11.62
C ASP A 101 -3.60 4.35 10.46
N VAL A 102 -2.88 5.17 9.70
CA VAL A 102 -2.27 4.80 8.41
C VAL A 102 -0.80 5.13 8.36
N ILE A 103 0.00 4.14 7.97
CA ILE A 103 1.37 4.35 7.48
C ILE A 103 1.33 4.32 5.95
N GLU A 104 1.55 5.47 5.32
CA GLU A 104 1.65 5.60 3.87
C GLU A 104 3.08 5.27 3.43
N ILE A 105 3.21 4.37 2.44
CA ILE A 105 4.50 3.88 1.93
C ILE A 105 4.54 4.17 0.43
N TYR A 106 5.38 5.14 0.04
CA TYR A 106 5.54 5.54 -1.34
C TYR A 106 6.67 4.76 -2.00
N VAL A 107 6.31 3.86 -2.90
CA VAL A 107 7.25 3.01 -3.64
C VAL A 107 7.47 3.58 -5.03
N HIS A 108 8.72 3.87 -5.36
CA HIS A 108 9.11 4.40 -6.67
C HIS A 108 10.41 3.80 -7.18
N THR A 109 10.71 4.01 -8.45
CA THR A 109 11.93 3.57 -9.12
C THR A 109 12.18 4.42 -10.35
N THR A 110 13.44 4.62 -10.69
CA THR A 110 13.87 5.19 -11.97
C THR A 110 14.21 4.13 -13.01
N GLU A 111 14.17 2.84 -12.63
CA GLU A 111 14.42 1.73 -13.55
C GLU A 111 13.32 1.61 -14.60
N ILE A 112 13.74 1.30 -15.83
CA ILE A 112 12.83 0.96 -16.93
C ILE A 112 12.47 -0.52 -16.79
N ARG A 113 11.22 -0.78 -16.37
CA ARG A 113 10.71 -2.14 -16.12
C ARG A 113 9.73 -2.63 -17.20
N GLY A 114 9.68 -1.96 -18.35
CA GLY A 114 8.93 -2.36 -19.54
C GLY A 114 7.42 -2.09 -19.47
N ARG A 115 6.94 -1.35 -18.47
CA ARG A 115 5.51 -1.03 -18.30
C ARG A 115 5.23 0.45 -18.07
N GLU A 116 6.14 1.32 -18.48
CA GLU A 116 6.03 2.77 -18.35
C GLU A 116 4.81 3.34 -19.10
N LYS A 117 4.35 2.64 -20.16
CA LYS A 117 3.11 3.00 -20.88
C LYS A 117 1.85 2.94 -20.01
N TYR A 118 1.89 2.24 -18.88
CA TYR A 118 0.78 2.16 -17.92
C TYR A 118 0.93 3.18 -16.79
N HIS A 119 1.99 3.97 -16.76
CA HIS A 119 2.17 5.02 -15.77
C HIS A 119 1.01 6.02 -15.83
N VAL A 120 0.62 6.50 -14.67
CA VAL A 120 -0.41 7.51 -14.52
C VAL A 120 0.26 8.87 -14.55
N PRO A 121 0.06 9.68 -15.62
CA PRO A 121 0.79 10.94 -15.80
C PRO A 121 0.43 12.01 -14.77
N TYR A 122 -0.75 11.90 -14.15
CA TYR A 122 -1.25 12.80 -13.11
C TYR A 122 -1.06 12.23 -11.69
N PHE A 123 -0.07 11.36 -11.48
CA PHE A 123 0.24 10.83 -10.15
C PHE A 123 0.78 11.94 -9.26
N GLU A 124 0.09 12.21 -8.16
CA GLU A 124 0.49 13.18 -7.14
C GLU A 124 1.33 12.47 -6.08
N ALA A 125 2.64 12.76 -6.02
CA ALA A 125 3.52 12.23 -5.00
C ALA A 125 3.07 12.69 -3.59
N PRO A 126 3.28 11.87 -2.53
CA PRO A 126 2.97 12.31 -1.17
C PRO A 126 3.88 13.48 -0.76
N GLN A 127 3.37 14.36 0.12
CA GLN A 127 4.07 15.57 0.53
C GLN A 127 4.52 15.52 1.99
N ARG A 128 3.87 14.70 2.82
CA ARG A 128 4.13 14.63 4.26
C ARG A 128 3.62 13.32 4.86
N ASN A 129 4.20 12.93 5.98
CA ASN A 129 3.78 11.76 6.74
C ASN A 129 3.70 10.49 5.88
N PHE A 130 4.83 10.10 5.29
CA PHE A 130 4.98 8.88 4.50
C PHE A 130 6.39 8.30 4.67
N ILE A 131 6.54 7.02 4.37
CA ILE A 131 7.83 6.35 4.23
C ILE A 131 8.18 6.34 2.75
N ASP A 132 9.34 6.89 2.41
CA ASP A 132 9.87 6.85 1.05
C ASP A 132 10.63 5.55 0.80
N VAL A 133 10.33 4.88 -0.30
CA VAL A 133 10.98 3.61 -0.70
C VAL A 133 11.38 3.68 -2.16
N ASP A 134 12.66 3.98 -2.40
CA ASP A 134 13.26 3.89 -3.73
C ASP A 134 13.77 2.46 -3.97
N THR A 135 13.24 1.79 -4.97
CA THR A 135 13.63 0.43 -5.35
C THR A 135 14.63 0.39 -6.50
N THR A 136 15.24 1.53 -6.84
CA THR A 136 16.19 1.65 -7.94
C THR A 136 17.51 0.94 -7.61
N ASN A 137 17.87 -0.08 -8.39
CA ASN A 137 19.11 -0.85 -8.24
C ASN A 137 19.34 -1.46 -6.83
N ILE A 138 18.25 -1.70 -6.08
CA ILE A 138 18.31 -2.31 -4.75
C ILE A 138 17.55 -3.65 -4.79
N ASP A 139 18.14 -4.69 -4.20
CA ASP A 139 17.46 -5.98 -4.09
C ASP A 139 16.29 -5.93 -3.10
N GLU A 140 15.38 -6.86 -3.28
CA GLU A 140 14.13 -6.92 -2.52
C GLU A 140 14.35 -7.09 -1.01
N LEU A 141 15.33 -7.90 -0.60
CA LEU A 141 15.62 -8.18 0.80
C LEU A 141 16.16 -6.94 1.52
N THR A 142 17.10 -6.23 0.88
CA THR A 142 17.66 -4.98 1.41
C THR A 142 16.55 -3.93 1.53
N THR A 143 15.74 -3.74 0.49
CA THR A 143 14.59 -2.83 0.50
C THR A 143 13.63 -3.16 1.65
N MET A 144 13.33 -4.43 1.87
CA MET A 144 12.41 -4.85 2.93
C MET A 144 12.99 -4.59 4.34
N ASN A 145 14.28 -4.83 4.54
CA ASN A 145 14.95 -4.55 5.82
C ASN A 145 14.91 -3.05 6.16
N GLU A 146 15.18 -2.19 5.17
CA GLU A 146 15.09 -0.74 5.33
C GLU A 146 13.65 -0.29 5.63
N LEU A 147 12.68 -0.83 4.92
CA LEU A 147 11.27 -0.56 5.15
C LEU A 147 10.84 -0.94 6.56
N MET A 148 11.23 -2.12 7.06
CA MET A 148 10.90 -2.56 8.42
C MET A 148 11.50 -1.65 9.48
N ASN A 149 12.75 -1.20 9.30
CA ASN A 149 13.38 -0.23 10.19
C ASN A 149 12.60 1.10 10.20
N ASN A 150 12.19 1.58 9.03
CA ASN A 150 11.43 2.82 8.90
C ASN A 150 10.04 2.70 9.54
N ILE A 151 9.33 1.58 9.37
CA ILE A 151 8.04 1.31 10.02
C ILE A 151 8.19 1.32 11.55
N THR A 152 9.22 0.64 12.07
CA THR A 152 9.47 0.55 13.53
C THR A 152 9.75 1.91 14.16
N ASN A 153 10.33 2.84 13.40
CA ASN A 153 10.68 4.19 13.86
C ASN A 153 9.67 5.26 13.42
N TYR A 154 8.60 4.88 12.73
CA TYR A 154 7.61 5.83 12.22
C TYR A 154 6.84 6.49 13.37
N GLY A 155 6.85 7.83 13.38
CA GLY A 155 6.14 8.62 14.40
C GLY A 155 6.82 8.74 15.77
N LYS A 156 8.08 8.28 15.89
CA LYS A 156 8.89 8.46 17.11
C LYS A 156 9.64 9.78 17.12
#